data_c846e3de6966e8f9f49ae5c3c3bcdca7
#
_entry.id   c846e3de6966e8f9f49ae5c3c3bcdca7
#
_cell.length_a   1.000
_cell.length_b   1.000
_cell.length_c   1.000
_cell.angle_alpha   90.00
_cell.angle_beta   90.00
_cell.angle_gamma   90.00
#
_symmetry.space_group_name_H-M   'P 1'
#
loop_
_entity.id
_entity.type
_entity.pdbx_description
1 polymer ?
#
loop_
_entity_poly.entity_id
_entity_poly.type
_entity_poly.pdbx_seq_one_letter_code
_entity_poly.pdbx_strand_id
1 'polypeptide(L)'
;MKTVLRLMVAVLAVGAAFGMSGCTDESSRNTLTIVKMNEGSSFFSDLLNEEDSLNMFIPVDEVQVELGNIPNGGGDPIAPGEPFSEIVVTRYTVTYSPAIYSPVSGGMNLRVPSGGSALGSIALSHIADKSSLPLSTAVTATATVRFEGYNYINGYRNGDAVWAEGNITVQVANFGDSDE
;
A
#
# COMPACT_ATOMS: atom_id res chain seq x y z
N MET A 1 -9.76 33.32 55.40
CA MET A 1 -10.43 32.08 54.90
C MET A 1 -10.88 32.14 53.44
N LYS A 2 -11.58 33.19 52.96
CA LYS A 2 -12.07 33.25 51.56
C LYS A 2 -10.96 33.26 50.49
N THR A 3 -9.77 33.81 50.76
CA THR A 3 -8.68 33.87 49.83
C THR A 3 -7.95 32.53 49.65
N VAL A 4 -7.77 31.77 50.75
CA VAL A 4 -7.16 30.45 50.75
C VAL A 4 -8.04 29.43 50.02
N LEU A 5 -9.37 29.52 50.19
CA LEU A 5 -10.32 28.68 49.51
C LEU A 5 -10.32 28.93 47.97
N ARG A 6 -10.18 30.17 47.54
CA ARG A 6 -10.07 30.53 46.11
C ARG A 6 -8.77 30.01 45.46
N LEU A 7 -7.67 30.05 46.22
CA LEU A 7 -6.40 29.52 45.74
C LEU A 7 -6.43 28.00 45.59
N MET A 8 -7.05 27.27 46.56
CA MET A 8 -7.20 25.83 46.46
C MET A 8 -8.08 25.40 45.28
N VAL A 9 -9.18 26.11 45.00
CA VAL A 9 -10.03 25.82 43.86
C VAL A 9 -9.30 26.06 42.52
N ALA A 10 -8.47 27.14 42.43
CA ALA A 10 -7.67 27.41 41.24
C ALA A 10 -6.61 26.36 40.99
N VAL A 11 -5.93 25.84 42.01
CA VAL A 11 -4.93 24.78 41.91
C VAL A 11 -5.57 23.46 41.51
N LEU A 12 -6.76 23.14 42.01
CA LEU A 12 -7.52 21.94 41.61
C LEU A 12 -8.00 22.02 40.16
N ALA A 13 -8.42 23.20 39.70
CA ALA A 13 -8.86 23.37 38.30
C ALA A 13 -7.70 23.25 37.31
N VAL A 14 -6.49 23.76 37.64
CA VAL A 14 -5.29 23.62 36.84
C VAL A 14 -4.79 22.16 36.82
N GLY A 15 -4.85 21.46 37.97
CA GLY A 15 -4.50 20.04 38.04
C GLY A 15 -5.41 19.14 37.21
N ALA A 16 -6.71 19.45 37.12
CA ALA A 16 -7.66 18.71 36.31
C ALA A 16 -7.47 18.96 34.81
N ALA A 17 -7.00 20.16 34.42
CA ALA A 17 -6.70 20.46 33.00
C ALA A 17 -5.46 19.75 32.45
N PHE A 18 -4.46 19.44 33.30
CA PHE A 18 -3.29 18.69 32.92
C PHE A 18 -3.47 17.16 32.98
N GLY A 19 -4.51 16.67 33.67
CA GLY A 19 -4.79 15.23 33.77
C GLY A 19 -5.60 14.64 32.60
N MET A 20 -6.07 15.48 31.64
CA MET A 20 -6.89 15.02 30.53
C MET A 20 -6.16 15.02 29.18
N SER A 21 -4.87 15.28 29.15
CA SER A 21 -4.06 14.90 27.99
C SER A 21 -3.72 13.40 28.11
N GLY A 22 -4.74 12.58 28.07
CA GLY A 22 -4.57 11.18 27.71
C GLY A 22 -3.98 11.17 26.32
N CYS A 23 -2.72 10.77 26.20
CA CYS A 23 -2.13 10.39 24.92
C CYS A 23 -3.00 9.28 24.35
N THR A 24 -3.94 9.62 23.49
CA THR A 24 -4.49 8.70 22.52
C THR A 24 -3.51 8.65 21.32
N ASP A 25 -2.24 8.38 21.57
CA ASP A 25 -1.39 7.76 20.58
C ASP A 25 -1.85 6.30 20.54
N GLU A 26 -2.96 6.07 19.85
CA GLU A 26 -3.25 4.76 19.30
C GLU A 26 -2.24 4.56 18.17
N SER A 27 -0.97 4.32 18.54
CA SER A 27 0.02 3.83 17.59
C SER A 27 -0.55 2.57 16.96
N SER A 28 -0.69 2.57 15.64
CA SER A 28 -1.16 1.39 14.90
C SER A 28 -0.41 0.16 15.43
N ARG A 29 -1.16 -0.86 15.85
CA ARG A 29 -0.56 -2.08 16.44
C ARG A 29 0.29 -2.85 15.46
N ASN A 30 0.13 -2.56 14.17
CA ASN A 30 0.83 -3.21 13.09
C ASN A 30 1.25 -2.19 12.03
N THR A 31 2.38 -2.47 11.40
CA THR A 31 2.88 -1.72 10.25
C THR A 31 2.73 -2.58 8.99
N LEU A 32 2.02 -2.05 8.00
CA LEU A 32 2.00 -2.62 6.66
C LEU A 32 3.32 -2.29 5.96
N THR A 33 3.94 -3.28 5.33
CA THR A 33 5.19 -3.12 4.57
C THR A 33 5.06 -3.76 3.20
N ILE A 34 5.84 -3.26 2.25
CA ILE A 34 6.04 -3.92 0.96
C ILE A 34 7.31 -4.74 1.08
N VAL A 35 7.18 -6.06 1.00
CA VAL A 35 8.32 -6.98 1.04
C VAL A 35 9.02 -6.99 -0.31
N LYS A 36 8.23 -7.14 -1.40
CA LYS A 36 8.72 -7.05 -2.78
C LYS A 36 7.58 -6.74 -3.75
N MET A 37 7.95 -6.18 -4.89
CA MET A 37 7.11 -6.02 -6.08
C MET A 37 7.87 -6.58 -7.28
N ASN A 38 7.19 -7.33 -8.15
CA ASN A 38 7.78 -7.97 -9.33
C ASN A 38 9.08 -8.72 -9.00
N GLU A 39 9.09 -9.46 -7.89
CA GLU A 39 10.27 -10.18 -7.39
C GLU A 39 11.52 -9.30 -7.20
N GLY A 40 11.36 -7.99 -7.05
CA GLY A 40 12.45 -7.02 -6.93
C GLY A 40 13.05 -6.55 -8.26
N SER A 41 12.48 -6.97 -9.38
CA SER A 41 12.93 -6.62 -10.72
C SER A 41 12.14 -5.45 -11.32
N SER A 42 12.70 -4.80 -12.34
CA SER A 42 11.95 -3.85 -13.16
C SER A 42 10.80 -4.54 -13.88
N PHE A 43 9.75 -3.80 -14.17
CA PHE A 43 8.62 -4.27 -14.96
C PHE A 43 8.76 -3.79 -16.40
N PHE A 44 8.47 -4.68 -17.36
CA PHE A 44 8.47 -4.36 -18.79
C PHE A 44 7.01 -4.26 -19.25
N SER A 45 6.59 -3.05 -19.59
CA SER A 45 5.26 -2.76 -20.10
C SER A 45 5.32 -2.74 -21.63
N ASP A 46 4.91 -3.84 -22.25
CA ASP A 46 4.84 -3.95 -23.69
C ASP A 46 3.61 -3.23 -24.23
N LEU A 47 3.80 -2.40 -25.28
CA LEU A 47 2.72 -1.62 -25.89
C LEU A 47 1.83 -2.47 -26.80
N LEU A 48 2.39 -3.46 -27.47
CA LEU A 48 1.65 -4.33 -28.38
C LEU A 48 2.34 -5.69 -28.44
N ASN A 49 1.61 -6.74 -28.16
CA ASN A 49 2.10 -8.09 -28.42
C ASN A 49 1.81 -8.46 -29.89
N GLU A 50 2.87 -8.74 -30.64
CA GLU A 50 2.84 -9.06 -32.06
C GLU A 50 3.30 -10.49 -32.35
N GLU A 51 3.46 -11.35 -31.32
CA GLU A 51 3.92 -12.73 -31.44
C GLU A 51 3.07 -13.55 -32.44
N ASP A 52 1.77 -13.27 -32.50
CA ASP A 52 0.87 -13.78 -33.54
C ASP A 52 0.30 -12.61 -34.33
N SER A 53 0.80 -12.43 -35.56
CA SER A 53 0.37 -11.35 -36.46
C SER A 53 -1.15 -11.37 -36.81
N LEU A 54 -1.84 -12.48 -36.56
CA LEU A 54 -3.27 -12.61 -36.75
C LEU A 54 -4.06 -12.26 -35.48
N ASN A 55 -3.40 -12.24 -34.32
CA ASN A 55 -4.04 -12.02 -33.01
C ASN A 55 -3.25 -11.02 -32.16
N MET A 56 -2.87 -9.89 -32.75
CA MET A 56 -2.22 -8.81 -32.01
C MET A 56 -3.11 -8.25 -30.91
N PHE A 57 -2.55 -8.02 -29.71
CA PHE A 57 -3.28 -7.46 -28.59
C PHE A 57 -2.37 -6.60 -27.70
N ILE A 58 -3.00 -5.69 -26.93
CA ILE A 58 -2.30 -4.90 -25.91
C ILE A 58 -2.28 -5.69 -24.62
N PRO A 59 -1.11 -6.09 -24.09
CA PRO A 59 -1.03 -6.85 -22.84
C PRO A 59 -1.50 -6.03 -21.64
N VAL A 60 -2.12 -6.71 -20.68
CA VAL A 60 -2.42 -6.11 -19.38
C VAL A 60 -1.16 -6.12 -18.53
N ASP A 61 -0.80 -4.97 -17.98
CA ASP A 61 0.33 -4.85 -17.06
C ASP A 61 -0.13 -5.24 -15.66
N GLU A 62 0.16 -6.47 -15.27
CA GLU A 62 -0.15 -6.99 -13.95
C GLU A 62 1.14 -7.38 -13.24
N VAL A 63 1.29 -6.92 -11.98
CA VAL A 63 2.47 -7.21 -11.18
C VAL A 63 2.10 -7.89 -9.87
N GLN A 64 2.87 -8.91 -9.52
CA GLN A 64 2.77 -9.57 -8.23
C GLN A 64 3.44 -8.71 -7.15
N VAL A 65 2.76 -8.59 -6.01
CA VAL A 65 3.24 -7.87 -4.84
C VAL A 65 3.19 -8.77 -3.61
N GLU A 66 4.21 -8.69 -2.77
CA GLU A 66 4.22 -9.32 -1.46
C GLU A 66 4.17 -8.24 -0.39
N LEU A 67 3.12 -8.27 0.43
CA LEU A 67 2.91 -7.34 1.53
C LEU A 67 3.17 -8.05 2.85
N GLY A 68 3.85 -7.38 3.76
CA GLY A 68 4.17 -7.86 5.09
C GLY A 68 3.42 -7.10 6.18
N ASN A 69 3.22 -7.76 7.31
CA ASN A 69 2.61 -7.19 8.49
C ASN A 69 3.58 -7.33 9.67
N ILE A 70 4.12 -6.20 10.12
CA ILE A 70 5.07 -6.15 11.24
C ILE A 70 4.30 -5.68 12.48
N PRO A 71 4.18 -6.52 13.53
CA PRO A 71 3.57 -6.12 14.79
C PRO A 71 4.39 -5.02 15.49
N ASN A 72 3.73 -3.95 15.90
CA ASN A 72 4.32 -2.87 16.68
C ASN A 72 4.07 -3.13 18.16
N GLY A 73 5.08 -3.55 18.89
CA GLY A 73 4.98 -3.76 20.33
C GLY A 73 6.04 -4.74 20.82
N GLY A 74 6.71 -4.41 21.93
CA GLY A 74 7.74 -5.22 22.56
C GLY A 74 7.22 -6.45 23.32
N GLY A 75 6.13 -7.06 22.87
CA GLY A 75 5.64 -8.35 23.35
C GLY A 75 6.28 -9.50 22.59
N ASP A 76 6.14 -10.72 23.12
CA ASP A 76 6.56 -11.94 22.41
C ASP A 76 5.99 -11.92 20.99
N PRO A 77 6.79 -12.36 19.99
CA PRO A 77 6.30 -12.41 18.63
C PRO A 77 5.03 -13.28 18.59
N ILE A 78 3.91 -12.64 18.23
CA ILE A 78 2.65 -13.35 18.01
C ILE A 78 2.92 -14.37 16.90
N ALA A 79 2.63 -15.64 17.18
CA ALA A 79 2.88 -16.70 16.21
C ALA A 79 2.17 -16.39 14.89
N PRO A 80 2.81 -16.59 13.73
CA PRO A 80 2.16 -16.38 12.44
C PRO A 80 0.86 -17.17 12.36
N GLY A 81 -0.24 -16.47 12.04
CA GLY A 81 -1.55 -17.10 11.92
C GLY A 81 -2.44 -17.01 13.16
N GLU A 82 -2.00 -16.37 14.25
CA GLU A 82 -2.93 -16.03 15.32
C GLU A 82 -3.92 -14.95 14.87
N PRO A 83 -5.23 -15.10 15.17
CA PRO A 83 -6.29 -14.24 14.62
C PRO A 83 -6.29 -12.81 15.19
N PHE A 84 -5.31 -12.46 16.01
CA PHE A 84 -5.39 -11.27 16.85
C PHE A 84 -4.98 -9.97 16.17
N SER A 85 -4.40 -10.00 14.97
CA SER A 85 -3.88 -8.76 14.37
C SER A 85 -3.57 -8.94 12.87
N GLU A 86 -4.58 -9.10 12.03
CA GLU A 86 -4.41 -9.08 10.58
C GLU A 86 -4.47 -7.64 10.06
N ILE A 87 -3.81 -7.38 8.94
CA ILE A 87 -4.08 -6.21 8.11
C ILE A 87 -4.92 -6.66 6.92
N VAL A 88 -6.04 -5.98 6.69
CA VAL A 88 -6.84 -6.14 5.47
C VAL A 88 -6.55 -4.97 4.55
N VAL A 89 -5.83 -5.23 3.46
CA VAL A 89 -5.56 -4.26 2.41
C VAL A 89 -6.78 -4.20 1.49
N THR A 90 -7.33 -2.99 1.30
CA THR A 90 -8.59 -2.81 0.58
C THR A 90 -8.44 -2.06 -0.73
N ARG A 91 -7.36 -1.32 -0.90
CA ARG A 91 -7.14 -0.49 -2.07
C ARG A 91 -5.66 -0.33 -2.36
N TYR A 92 -5.36 -0.09 -3.64
CA TYR A 92 -4.07 0.42 -4.09
C TYR A 92 -4.25 1.58 -5.05
N THR A 93 -3.20 2.40 -5.17
CA THR A 93 -3.07 3.45 -6.18
C THR A 93 -1.68 3.42 -6.77
N VAL A 94 -1.57 3.70 -8.07
CA VAL A 94 -0.31 3.78 -8.82
C VAL A 94 -0.22 5.14 -9.47
N THR A 95 0.92 5.79 -9.32
CA THR A 95 1.23 7.06 -9.99
C THR A 95 2.60 6.98 -10.66
N TYR A 96 2.83 7.78 -11.69
CA TYR A 96 4.03 7.68 -12.53
C TYR A 96 4.85 8.95 -12.55
N SER A 97 6.17 8.81 -12.55
CA SER A 97 7.13 9.88 -12.78
C SER A 97 8.20 9.42 -13.79
N PRO A 98 8.27 10.01 -15.00
CA PRO A 98 7.32 10.96 -15.59
C PRO A 98 5.91 10.36 -15.73
N ALA A 99 4.89 11.21 -15.86
CA ALA A 99 3.49 10.82 -15.98
C ALA A 99 3.20 10.25 -17.38
N ILE A 100 3.64 9.02 -17.62
CA ILE A 100 3.44 8.32 -18.91
C ILE A 100 2.06 7.68 -19.01
N TYR A 101 1.50 7.27 -17.88
CA TYR A 101 0.16 6.71 -17.77
C TYR A 101 -0.68 7.53 -16.79
N SER A 102 -1.99 7.48 -16.94
CA SER A 102 -2.93 8.01 -15.96
C SER A 102 -2.79 7.26 -14.63
N PRO A 103 -3.07 7.90 -13.49
CA PRO A 103 -3.08 7.19 -12.21
C PRO A 103 -4.07 6.03 -12.22
N VAL A 104 -3.63 4.86 -11.76
CA VAL A 104 -4.47 3.68 -11.60
C VAL A 104 -4.90 3.55 -10.15
N SER A 105 -6.14 3.17 -9.90
CA SER A 105 -6.59 2.77 -8.58
C SER A 105 -7.46 1.52 -8.68
N GLY A 106 -7.25 0.58 -7.77
CA GLY A 106 -8.00 -0.67 -7.73
C GLY A 106 -8.40 -1.08 -6.32
N GLY A 107 -9.51 -1.82 -6.25
CA GLY A 107 -9.90 -2.51 -5.03
C GLY A 107 -9.03 -3.74 -4.80
N MET A 108 -8.81 -4.09 -3.53
CA MET A 108 -8.06 -5.26 -3.11
C MET A 108 -8.76 -5.90 -1.91
N ASN A 109 -8.61 -7.19 -1.71
CA ASN A 109 -9.07 -7.86 -0.49
C ASN A 109 -7.99 -8.85 -0.07
N LEU A 110 -6.85 -8.31 0.36
CA LEU A 110 -5.70 -9.10 0.77
C LEU A 110 -5.56 -9.06 2.30
N ARG A 111 -5.58 -10.25 2.91
CA ARG A 111 -5.35 -10.41 4.34
C ARG A 111 -3.89 -10.76 4.58
N VAL A 112 -3.21 -9.92 5.35
CA VAL A 112 -1.81 -10.08 5.71
C VAL A 112 -1.75 -10.47 7.19
N PRO A 113 -1.39 -11.73 7.52
CA PRO A 113 -1.37 -12.21 8.89
C PRO A 113 -0.28 -11.49 9.71
N SER A 114 -0.49 -11.40 11.02
CA SER A 114 0.48 -10.80 11.94
C SER A 114 1.82 -11.52 11.86
N GLY A 115 2.91 -10.77 11.75
CA GLY A 115 4.27 -11.33 11.63
C GLY A 115 4.53 -12.14 10.36
N GLY A 116 3.60 -12.09 9.39
CA GLY A 116 3.70 -12.83 8.13
C GLY A 116 3.59 -11.93 6.91
N SER A 117 3.49 -12.55 5.74
CA SER A 117 3.27 -11.89 4.46
C SER A 117 2.15 -12.54 3.67
N ALA A 118 1.66 -11.84 2.65
CA ALA A 118 0.68 -12.33 1.70
C ALA A 118 0.97 -11.81 0.30
N LEU A 119 0.69 -12.64 -0.70
CA LEU A 119 0.84 -12.32 -2.12
C LEU A 119 -0.47 -11.80 -2.69
N GLY A 120 -0.37 -10.76 -3.51
CA GLY A 120 -1.47 -10.20 -4.27
C GLY A 120 -0.99 -9.78 -5.65
N SER A 121 -1.93 -9.33 -6.47
CA SER A 121 -1.68 -8.85 -7.83
C SER A 121 -2.34 -7.50 -8.01
N ILE A 122 -1.70 -6.60 -8.73
CA ILE A 122 -2.22 -5.27 -9.05
C ILE A 122 -2.02 -4.96 -10.53
N ALA A 123 -2.95 -4.21 -11.12
CA ALA A 123 -2.76 -3.64 -12.43
C ALA A 123 -1.90 -2.37 -12.32
N LEU A 124 -0.90 -2.25 -13.18
CA LEU A 124 -0.05 -1.06 -13.25
C LEU A 124 -0.63 -0.01 -14.21
N SER A 125 -1.19 -0.41 -15.36
CA SER A 125 -1.66 0.52 -16.38
C SER A 125 -3.07 0.19 -16.85
N HIS A 126 -3.70 1.16 -17.52
CA HIS A 126 -4.92 0.92 -18.29
C HIS A 126 -4.58 0.64 -19.75
N ILE A 127 -5.27 -0.32 -20.36
CA ILE A 127 -5.13 -0.61 -21.80
C ILE A 127 -5.35 0.64 -22.65
N ALA A 128 -6.28 1.52 -22.25
CA ALA A 128 -6.58 2.76 -22.94
C ALA A 128 -5.38 3.74 -22.97
N ASP A 129 -4.59 3.80 -21.89
CA ASP A 129 -3.40 4.63 -21.85
C ASP A 129 -2.32 4.09 -22.80
N LYS A 130 -2.09 2.78 -22.80
CA LYS A 130 -1.14 2.11 -23.70
C LYS A 130 -1.53 2.30 -25.17
N SER A 131 -2.81 2.13 -25.51
CA SER A 131 -3.32 2.31 -26.86
C SER A 131 -3.18 3.75 -27.40
N SER A 132 -3.01 4.72 -26.51
CA SER A 132 -2.82 6.13 -26.88
C SER A 132 -1.37 6.48 -27.20
N LEU A 133 -0.41 5.61 -26.85
CA LEU A 133 1.01 5.85 -27.05
C LEU A 133 1.45 5.39 -28.46
N PRO A 134 2.35 6.13 -29.12
CA PRO A 134 3.00 5.65 -30.34
C PRO A 134 3.80 4.36 -30.06
N LEU A 135 3.79 3.40 -30.98
CA LEU A 135 4.59 2.18 -30.86
C LEU A 135 6.12 2.44 -30.85
N SER A 136 6.55 3.62 -31.31
CA SER A 136 7.95 4.06 -31.20
C SER A 136 8.32 4.60 -29.82
N THR A 137 7.39 4.58 -28.86
CA THR A 137 7.67 5.03 -27.49
C THR A 137 8.67 4.10 -26.83
N ALA A 138 9.71 4.69 -26.22
CA ALA A 138 10.67 3.98 -25.39
C ALA A 138 11.00 4.87 -24.18
N VAL A 139 10.39 4.60 -23.04
CA VAL A 139 10.49 5.43 -21.84
C VAL A 139 10.67 4.57 -20.60
N THR A 140 11.52 5.03 -19.69
CA THR A 140 11.62 4.48 -18.35
C THR A 140 10.92 5.44 -17.37
N ALA A 141 10.00 4.91 -16.58
CA ALA A 141 9.28 5.64 -15.56
C ALA A 141 9.40 4.94 -14.19
N THR A 142 9.22 5.70 -13.13
CA THR A 142 9.04 5.15 -11.79
C THR A 142 7.55 5.12 -11.49
N ALA A 143 7.01 3.94 -11.20
CA ALA A 143 5.68 3.78 -10.67
C ALA A 143 5.76 3.78 -9.13
N THR A 144 5.08 4.73 -8.49
CA THR A 144 4.89 4.75 -7.05
C THR A 144 3.57 4.07 -6.73
N VAL A 145 3.64 2.98 -5.97
CA VAL A 145 2.48 2.18 -5.58
C VAL A 145 2.21 2.37 -4.10
N ARG A 146 0.98 2.79 -3.77
CA ARG A 146 0.51 2.95 -2.40
C ARG A 146 -0.62 1.97 -2.13
N PHE A 147 -0.46 1.19 -1.06
CA PHE A 147 -1.46 0.28 -0.53
C PHE A 147 -2.12 0.88 0.70
N GLU A 148 -3.43 0.71 0.84
CA GLU A 148 -4.21 1.21 1.96
C GLU A 148 -5.10 0.10 2.51
N GLY A 149 -5.19 0.03 3.82
CA GLY A 149 -5.96 -0.97 4.52
C GLY A 149 -6.25 -0.56 5.96
N TYR A 150 -6.61 -1.53 6.76
CA TYR A 150 -6.89 -1.33 8.19
C TYR A 150 -6.54 -2.58 8.99
N ASN A 151 -6.29 -2.36 10.28
CA ASN A 151 -6.11 -3.45 11.22
C ASN A 151 -7.44 -4.18 11.47
N TYR A 152 -7.34 -5.51 11.53
CA TYR A 152 -8.47 -6.39 11.80
C TYR A 152 -8.15 -7.25 13.01
N ILE A 153 -8.94 -7.12 14.09
CA ILE A 153 -8.69 -7.80 15.36
C ILE A 153 -9.95 -8.55 15.76
N ASN A 154 -9.82 -9.84 16.06
CA ASN A 154 -10.92 -10.70 16.52
C ASN A 154 -12.15 -10.68 15.60
N GLY A 155 -11.95 -10.58 14.28
CA GLY A 155 -13.05 -10.52 13.34
C GLY A 155 -13.68 -9.13 13.17
N TYR A 156 -13.16 -8.09 13.80
CA TYR A 156 -13.67 -6.73 13.72
C TYR A 156 -12.60 -5.76 13.18
N ARG A 157 -13.05 -4.80 12.37
CA ARG A 157 -12.22 -3.67 11.98
C ARG A 157 -11.89 -2.84 13.20
N ASN A 158 -10.62 -2.74 13.55
CA ASN A 158 -10.14 -1.88 14.62
C ASN A 158 -9.56 -0.61 14.01
N GLY A 159 -10.36 0.39 13.90
CA GLY A 159 -10.21 1.82 13.61
C GLY A 159 -9.05 2.32 12.75
N ASP A 160 -7.85 1.81 12.95
CA ASP A 160 -6.64 2.39 12.41
C ASP A 160 -6.44 2.06 10.93
N ALA A 161 -6.38 3.13 10.13
CA ALA A 161 -5.92 3.03 8.75
C ALA A 161 -4.41 2.77 8.73
N VAL A 162 -3.98 1.80 7.93
CA VAL A 162 -2.57 1.52 7.67
C VAL A 162 -2.29 1.70 6.18
N TRP A 163 -1.07 2.09 5.86
CA TRP A 163 -0.65 2.21 4.47
C TRP A 163 0.83 1.85 4.32
N ALA A 164 1.20 1.46 3.11
CA ALA A 164 2.57 1.26 2.67
C ALA A 164 2.76 1.82 1.27
N GLU A 165 3.92 2.35 0.98
CA GLU A 165 4.26 2.92 -0.32
C GLU A 165 5.63 2.43 -0.76
N GLY A 166 5.77 2.13 -2.05
CA GLY A 166 7.01 1.70 -2.66
C GLY A 166 7.07 2.03 -4.14
N ASN A 167 8.25 1.88 -4.70
CA ASN A 167 8.53 2.24 -6.09
C ASN A 167 8.95 1.01 -6.89
N ILE A 168 8.52 0.96 -8.14
CA ILE A 168 9.00 0.01 -9.13
C ILE A 168 9.38 0.74 -10.41
N THR A 169 10.50 0.34 -11.02
CA THR A 169 10.89 0.85 -12.33
C THR A 169 10.07 0.16 -13.41
N VAL A 170 9.44 0.94 -14.27
CA VAL A 170 8.65 0.46 -15.42
C VAL A 170 9.33 0.92 -16.71
N GLN A 171 9.67 -0.02 -17.55
CA GLN A 171 10.19 0.23 -18.88
C GLN A 171 9.04 0.03 -19.88
N VAL A 172 8.68 1.08 -20.59
CA VAL A 172 7.57 1.09 -21.54
C VAL A 172 8.15 1.16 -22.94
N ALA A 173 7.90 0.15 -23.75
CA ALA A 173 8.28 0.11 -25.16
C ALA A 173 7.39 -0.89 -25.90
N ASN A 174 7.46 -0.88 -27.22
CA ASN A 174 7.08 -2.03 -28.04
C ASN A 174 8.30 -2.96 -28.05
N PHE A 175 8.29 -3.96 -27.19
CA PHE A 175 9.36 -4.97 -27.13
C PHE A 175 9.07 -5.95 -28.27
N GLY A 176 9.82 -5.83 -29.36
CA GLY A 176 9.62 -6.69 -30.51
C GLY A 176 9.63 -8.16 -30.07
N ASP A 177 8.51 -8.82 -30.28
CA ASP A 177 8.38 -10.25 -30.05
C ASP A 177 9.34 -10.93 -31.00
N SER A 178 10.31 -11.64 -30.45
CA SER A 178 11.28 -12.38 -31.28
C SER A 178 10.54 -13.52 -31.95
N ASP A 179 10.42 -13.44 -33.28
CA ASP A 179 10.12 -14.61 -34.11
C ASP A 179 11.22 -15.67 -33.86
N GLU A 180 10.98 -16.64 -32.98
CA GLU A 180 11.71 -17.89 -32.90
C GLU A 180 11.07 -18.98 -33.77
#